data_236342a18d700fb565e21d8dcf4e56b1
#
_entry.id   236342a18d700fb565e21d8dcf4e56b1
#
_cell.length_a   1.000
_cell.length_b   1.000
_cell.length_c   1.000
_cell.angle_alpha   90.00
_cell.angle_beta   90.00
_cell.angle_gamma   90.00
#
_symmetry.space_group_name_H-M   'P 1'
#
loop_
_entity.id
_entity.type
_entity.pdbx_description
1 polymer ?
#
loop_
_entity_poly.entity_id
_entity_poly.type
_entity_poly.pdbx_seq_one_letter_code
_entity_poly.pdbx_strand_id
1 'polypeptide(L)'
;MLFRTEIDIPKADFEIQPAEQMLFVGSCFADNLGRRFVENRFRATVNPFGVMYNPASILHTVEKCTGVHPRVAVFTLGTNHVYILKETGEIVDNCQKRPQRLFEERELSVEECAAYLQKAIDLLKQRGLKDETSEDETFDTSLKVIVTVSPIRYAKYGYHGSQLSKATLQLAADRLVKANPGVVSYFPAYEIMNDELRDYRFYKEDMLHPSDQAVEYIWEKIRETYFGKAAEQFLEDWRPIREALGHKPFNPDSEEHQKFVARTEERKRWFEKKYGLVAG
;
A
#
# COMPACT_ATOMS: atom_id res chain seq x y z
N MET A 1 13.85 30.90 7.34
CA MET A 1 12.41 30.87 7.65
C MET A 1 11.80 29.75 6.83
N LEU A 2 11.18 28.75 7.47
CA LEU A 2 10.49 27.67 6.81
C LEU A 2 9.04 28.08 6.53
N PHE A 3 8.56 27.90 5.30
CA PHE A 3 7.20 28.27 4.90
C PHE A 3 6.20 27.09 4.97
N ARG A 4 6.67 25.90 5.32
CA ARG A 4 5.83 24.72 5.53
C ARG A 4 6.32 23.94 6.74
N THR A 5 5.42 23.19 7.35
CA THR A 5 5.76 22.16 8.33
C THR A 5 6.26 20.93 7.57
N GLU A 6 7.36 20.36 7.98
CA GLU A 6 7.81 19.05 7.52
C GLU A 6 7.50 18.04 8.63
N ILE A 7 6.93 16.91 8.25
CA ILE A 7 6.63 15.82 9.18
C ILE A 7 7.90 15.03 9.37
N ASP A 8 8.35 14.95 10.62
CA ASP A 8 9.48 14.09 10.98
C ASP A 8 9.01 12.63 11.01
N ILE A 9 9.53 11.84 10.06
CA ILE A 9 9.23 10.42 9.95
C ILE A 9 10.52 9.66 10.26
N PRO A 10 10.62 9.01 11.42
CA PRO A 10 11.81 8.27 11.76
C PRO A 10 12.04 7.12 10.77
N LYS A 11 13.31 6.85 10.47
CA LYS A 11 13.68 5.67 9.67
C LYS A 11 13.11 4.43 10.34
N ALA A 12 12.51 3.55 9.55
CA ALA A 12 11.99 2.29 10.08
C ALA A 12 13.13 1.37 10.58
N ASP A 13 12.81 0.48 11.50
CA ASP A 13 13.72 -0.54 12.03
C ASP A 13 13.93 -1.74 11.09
N PHE A 14 13.28 -1.70 9.92
CA PHE A 14 13.44 -2.69 8.86
C PHE A 14 13.51 -1.99 7.48
N GLU A 15 14.06 -2.70 6.51
CA GLU A 15 14.14 -2.23 5.13
C GLU A 15 13.36 -3.16 4.20
N ILE A 16 12.69 -2.58 3.20
CA ILE A 16 12.04 -3.32 2.12
C ILE A 16 13.11 -3.78 1.13
N GLN A 17 13.18 -5.08 0.87
CA GLN A 17 14.12 -5.66 -0.08
C GLN A 17 13.47 -5.86 -1.46
N PRO A 18 14.23 -5.74 -2.57
CA PRO A 18 13.68 -5.81 -3.92
C PRO A 18 12.91 -7.09 -4.26
N ALA A 19 13.39 -8.24 -3.78
CA ALA A 19 12.83 -9.56 -4.12
C ALA A 19 11.71 -10.02 -3.18
N GLU A 20 11.44 -9.29 -2.10
CA GLU A 20 10.44 -9.67 -1.10
C GLU A 20 9.02 -9.58 -1.65
N GLN A 21 8.19 -10.53 -1.26
CA GLN A 21 6.77 -10.48 -1.58
C GLN A 21 6.06 -9.46 -0.69
N MET A 22 5.28 -8.58 -1.32
CA MET A 22 4.51 -7.55 -0.64
C MET A 22 3.02 -7.74 -0.89
N LEU A 23 2.20 -7.34 0.09
CA LEU A 23 0.74 -7.32 -0.01
C LEU A 23 0.21 -5.93 0.34
N PHE A 24 -0.46 -5.28 -0.59
CA PHE A 24 -1.17 -4.01 -0.36
C PHE A 24 -2.66 -4.28 -0.29
N VAL A 25 -3.30 -3.92 0.81
CA VAL A 25 -4.75 -4.05 1.00
C VAL A 25 -5.31 -2.76 1.58
N GLY A 26 -6.39 -2.28 1.01
CA GLY A 26 -7.12 -1.15 1.58
C GLY A 26 -7.77 -0.24 0.55
N SER A 27 -7.79 1.05 0.84
CA SER A 27 -8.44 2.08 0.03
C SER A 27 -7.81 2.26 -1.35
N CYS A 28 -8.39 3.14 -2.18
CA CYS A 28 -7.78 3.54 -3.46
C CYS A 28 -6.33 4.05 -3.31
N PHE A 29 -5.93 4.44 -2.10
CA PHE A 29 -4.54 4.81 -1.84
C PHE A 29 -3.62 3.58 -1.86
N ALA A 30 -4.10 2.39 -1.47
CA ALA A 30 -3.36 1.14 -1.67
C ALA A 30 -3.07 0.88 -3.15
N ASP A 31 -4.04 1.15 -4.04
CA ASP A 31 -3.83 1.04 -5.49
C ASP A 31 -2.77 2.03 -5.99
N ASN A 32 -2.88 3.30 -5.56
CA ASN A 32 -1.95 4.35 -5.98
C ASN A 32 -0.51 4.04 -5.54
N LEU A 33 -0.35 3.64 -4.27
CA LEU A 33 0.94 3.32 -3.71
C LEU A 33 1.49 1.99 -4.26
N GLY A 34 0.69 0.93 -4.22
CA GLY A 34 1.07 -0.39 -4.71
C GLY A 34 1.45 -0.38 -6.18
N ARG A 35 0.77 0.44 -7.00
CA ARG A 35 1.16 0.65 -8.40
C ARG A 35 2.60 1.14 -8.54
N ARG A 36 3.07 2.06 -7.68
CA ARG A 36 4.47 2.52 -7.69
C ARG A 36 5.45 1.37 -7.47
N PHE A 37 5.12 0.45 -6.57
CA PHE A 37 5.94 -0.75 -6.35
C PHE A 37 5.93 -1.66 -7.58
N VAL A 38 4.76 -1.96 -8.15
CA VAL A 38 4.62 -2.81 -9.36
C VAL A 38 5.33 -2.20 -10.56
N GLU A 39 5.17 -0.91 -10.83
CA GLU A 39 5.84 -0.18 -11.92
C GLU A 39 7.36 -0.19 -11.76
N ASN A 40 7.84 -0.27 -10.53
CA ASN A 40 9.26 -0.40 -10.20
C ASN A 40 9.71 -1.85 -9.99
N ARG A 41 8.91 -2.85 -10.43
CA ARG A 41 9.25 -4.28 -10.45
C ARG A 41 9.41 -4.94 -9.09
N PHE A 42 8.93 -4.34 -8.01
CA PHE A 42 8.77 -5.04 -6.74
C PHE A 42 7.68 -6.12 -6.85
N ARG A 43 7.81 -7.18 -6.07
CA ARG A 43 6.85 -8.30 -6.05
C ARG A 43 5.63 -7.96 -5.20
N ALA A 44 4.80 -7.03 -5.67
CA ALA A 44 3.64 -6.52 -4.94
C ALA A 44 2.32 -7.08 -5.49
N THR A 45 1.52 -7.67 -4.61
CA THR A 45 0.10 -7.98 -4.84
C THR A 45 -0.73 -6.82 -4.28
N VAL A 46 -1.59 -6.24 -5.10
CA VAL A 46 -2.32 -5.02 -4.75
C VAL A 46 -3.81 -5.26 -4.86
N ASN A 47 -4.55 -5.05 -3.77
CA ASN A 47 -6.01 -5.18 -3.68
C ASN A 47 -6.56 -6.36 -4.50
N PRO A 48 -6.13 -7.62 -4.24
CA PRO A 48 -6.41 -8.77 -5.11
C PRO A 48 -7.91 -9.05 -5.31
N PHE A 49 -8.76 -8.55 -4.42
CA PHE A 49 -10.23 -8.68 -4.52
C PHE A 49 -10.94 -7.31 -4.64
N GLY A 50 -10.20 -6.29 -5.06
CA GLY A 50 -10.66 -4.91 -5.19
C GLY A 50 -10.41 -4.07 -3.94
N VAL A 51 -10.79 -2.79 -4.05
CA VAL A 51 -10.55 -1.78 -3.01
C VAL A 51 -11.37 -2.07 -1.76
N MET A 52 -10.71 -2.02 -0.60
CA MET A 52 -11.28 -2.24 0.72
C MET A 52 -11.13 -1.00 1.58
N TYR A 53 -12.23 -0.48 2.13
CA TYR A 53 -12.22 0.81 2.79
C TYR A 53 -12.06 0.74 4.31
N ASN A 54 -12.41 -0.39 4.93
CA ASN A 54 -12.51 -0.53 6.38
C ASN A 54 -11.71 -1.74 6.91
N PRO A 55 -11.37 -1.75 8.21
CA PRO A 55 -10.59 -2.83 8.82
C PRO A 55 -11.18 -4.23 8.68
N ALA A 56 -12.51 -4.39 8.72
CA ALA A 56 -13.16 -5.69 8.55
C ALA A 56 -12.93 -6.25 7.13
N SER A 57 -13.10 -5.40 6.11
CA SER A 57 -12.86 -5.80 4.72
C SER A 57 -11.38 -6.09 4.42
N ILE A 58 -10.45 -5.45 5.15
CA ILE A 58 -9.02 -5.80 5.08
C ILE A 58 -8.82 -7.22 5.62
N LEU A 59 -9.40 -7.57 6.77
CA LEU A 59 -9.35 -8.93 7.30
C LEU A 59 -9.91 -9.94 6.31
N HIS A 60 -11.10 -9.71 5.75
CA HIS A 60 -11.72 -10.62 4.78
C HIS A 60 -10.85 -10.81 3.53
N THR A 61 -10.15 -9.75 3.10
CA THR A 61 -9.18 -9.87 2.00
C THR A 61 -8.02 -10.78 2.38
N VAL A 62 -7.45 -10.58 3.56
CA VAL A 62 -6.35 -11.42 4.06
C VAL A 62 -6.81 -12.88 4.19
N GLU A 63 -8.01 -13.14 4.71
CA GLU A 63 -8.58 -14.50 4.82
C GLU A 63 -8.66 -15.19 3.46
N LYS A 64 -9.14 -14.49 2.43
CA LYS A 64 -9.29 -15.03 1.06
C LYS A 64 -7.95 -15.19 0.33
N CYS A 65 -6.93 -14.39 0.69
CA CYS A 65 -5.64 -14.34 0.00
C CYS A 65 -4.68 -15.42 0.52
N THR A 66 -5.04 -16.68 0.36
CA THR A 66 -4.31 -17.83 0.96
C THR A 66 -2.98 -18.16 0.31
N GLY A 67 -2.77 -17.75 -0.96
CA GLY A 67 -1.55 -18.03 -1.73
C GLY A 67 -0.49 -16.92 -1.68
N VAL A 68 -0.66 -15.89 -0.84
CA VAL A 68 0.28 -14.78 -0.69
C VAL A 68 0.88 -14.82 0.71
N HIS A 69 2.21 -14.93 0.77
CA HIS A 69 3.00 -14.98 2.00
C HIS A 69 3.93 -13.75 2.06
N PRO A 70 3.37 -12.57 2.37
CA PRO A 70 4.14 -11.34 2.28
C PRO A 70 5.15 -11.23 3.42
N ARG A 71 6.37 -10.78 3.08
CA ARG A 71 7.33 -10.27 4.06
C ARG A 71 6.90 -8.89 4.56
N VAL A 72 6.30 -8.08 3.68
CA VAL A 72 5.78 -6.75 4.03
C VAL A 72 4.32 -6.65 3.61
N ALA A 73 3.42 -6.39 4.55
CA ALA A 73 2.03 -6.04 4.28
C ALA A 73 1.79 -4.55 4.51
N VAL A 74 1.03 -3.91 3.64
CA VAL A 74 0.67 -2.48 3.74
C VAL A 74 -0.85 -2.37 3.81
N PHE A 75 -1.37 -1.87 4.94
CA PHE A 75 -2.78 -1.65 5.18
C PHE A 75 -3.11 -0.17 5.10
N THR A 76 -3.94 0.23 4.11
CA THR A 76 -4.35 1.63 3.95
C THR A 76 -5.80 1.82 4.38
N LEU A 77 -6.00 2.47 5.52
CA LEU A 77 -7.28 2.60 6.19
C LEU A 77 -8.09 3.76 5.61
N GLY A 78 -9.24 3.48 5.00
CA GLY A 78 -10.10 4.48 4.36
C GLY A 78 -11.11 5.10 5.32
N THR A 79 -11.95 4.27 5.95
CA THR A 79 -13.03 4.63 6.85
C THR A 79 -13.27 3.56 7.90
N ASN A 80 -13.88 3.94 9.04
CA ASN A 80 -14.36 2.99 10.05
C ASN A 80 -15.82 2.54 9.82
N HIS A 81 -16.47 3.02 8.75
CA HIS A 81 -17.84 2.62 8.42
C HIS A 81 -17.87 1.26 7.73
N VAL A 82 -18.81 0.42 8.12
CA VAL A 82 -19.08 -0.90 7.56
C VAL A 82 -20.54 -1.00 7.13
N TYR A 83 -20.81 -1.88 6.17
CA TYR A 83 -22.14 -2.24 5.74
C TYR A 83 -22.45 -3.67 6.18
N ILE A 84 -23.55 -3.83 6.89
CA ILE A 84 -24.03 -5.12 7.38
C ILE A 84 -25.22 -5.54 6.52
N LEU A 85 -25.16 -6.72 5.94
CA LEU A 85 -26.29 -7.28 5.20
C LEU A 85 -27.36 -7.69 6.22
N LYS A 86 -28.54 -7.05 6.18
CA LYS A 86 -29.64 -7.27 7.14
C LYS A 86 -30.13 -8.70 7.21
N GLU A 87 -30.04 -9.42 6.09
CA GLU A 87 -30.47 -10.80 5.99
C GLU A 87 -29.58 -11.76 6.80
N THR A 88 -28.25 -11.55 6.78
CA THR A 88 -27.27 -12.46 7.39
C THR A 88 -26.63 -11.90 8.64
N GLY A 89 -26.69 -10.58 8.85
CA GLY A 89 -25.94 -9.89 9.91
C GLY A 89 -24.43 -9.77 9.66
N GLU A 90 -23.96 -10.16 8.46
CA GLU A 90 -22.53 -10.15 8.12
C GLU A 90 -22.10 -8.80 7.55
N ILE A 91 -20.86 -8.40 7.88
CA ILE A 91 -20.21 -7.26 7.26
C ILE A 91 -19.85 -7.64 5.83
N VAL A 92 -20.27 -6.82 4.87
CA VAL A 92 -19.95 -7.02 3.45
C VAL A 92 -18.80 -6.11 3.02
N ASP A 93 -17.90 -6.66 2.20
CA ASP A 93 -16.76 -5.92 1.67
C ASP A 93 -17.17 -4.84 0.67
N ASN A 94 -18.23 -5.16 -0.12
CA ASN A 94 -18.73 -4.30 -1.18
C ASN A 94 -20.23 -4.55 -1.33
N CYS A 95 -21.02 -3.48 -1.41
CA CYS A 95 -22.47 -3.57 -1.65
C CYS A 95 -22.83 -4.03 -3.07
N GLN A 96 -21.86 -4.21 -3.97
CA GLN A 96 -22.01 -4.73 -5.36
C GLN A 96 -23.15 -4.09 -6.14
N LYS A 97 -23.37 -2.78 -5.96
CA LYS A 97 -24.50 -2.03 -6.56
C LYS A 97 -25.90 -2.55 -6.17
N ARG A 98 -25.99 -3.38 -5.13
CA ARG A 98 -27.27 -3.83 -4.56
C ARG A 98 -28.00 -2.66 -3.89
N PRO A 99 -29.35 -2.68 -3.80
CA PRO A 99 -30.11 -1.62 -3.18
C PRO A 99 -29.69 -1.35 -1.72
N GLN A 100 -29.46 -0.08 -1.37
CA GLN A 100 -29.00 0.32 -0.02
C GLN A 100 -29.91 -0.17 1.11
N ARG A 101 -31.24 -0.31 0.87
CA ARG A 101 -32.20 -0.82 1.86
C ARG A 101 -31.89 -2.21 2.41
N LEU A 102 -31.03 -3.00 1.71
CA LEU A 102 -30.62 -4.32 2.14
C LEU A 102 -29.54 -4.28 3.22
N PHE A 103 -28.92 -3.13 3.40
CA PHE A 103 -27.79 -2.97 4.30
C PHE A 103 -28.15 -2.03 5.45
N GLU A 104 -27.53 -2.29 6.58
CA GLU A 104 -27.39 -1.36 7.70
C GLU A 104 -25.96 -0.81 7.70
N GLU A 105 -25.80 0.48 7.87
CA GLU A 105 -24.52 1.13 8.01
C GLU A 105 -24.19 1.32 9.48
N ARG A 106 -22.97 0.97 9.88
CA ARG A 106 -22.49 1.09 11.25
C ARG A 106 -21.06 1.62 11.27
N GLU A 107 -20.72 2.38 12.29
CA GLU A 107 -19.36 2.80 12.58
C GLU A 107 -18.70 1.77 13.52
N LEU A 108 -17.49 1.34 13.18
CA LEU A 108 -16.64 0.56 14.07
C LEU A 108 -15.99 1.48 15.11
N SER A 109 -15.92 1.00 16.34
CA SER A 109 -15.13 1.66 17.39
C SER A 109 -13.62 1.52 17.13
N VAL A 110 -12.80 2.24 17.90
CA VAL A 110 -11.35 2.12 17.88
C VAL A 110 -10.91 0.68 18.20
N GLU A 111 -11.56 0.06 19.20
CA GLU A 111 -11.32 -1.30 19.65
C GLU A 111 -11.62 -2.32 18.56
N GLU A 112 -12.78 -2.19 17.91
CA GLU A 112 -13.19 -3.07 16.82
C GLU A 112 -12.25 -2.94 15.62
N CYS A 113 -11.88 -1.73 15.23
CA CYS A 113 -10.91 -1.47 14.16
C CYS A 113 -9.58 -2.15 14.44
N ALA A 114 -9.03 -1.95 15.63
CA ALA A 114 -7.78 -2.57 16.05
C ALA A 114 -7.87 -4.10 16.09
N ALA A 115 -8.99 -4.66 16.57
CA ALA A 115 -9.20 -6.11 16.65
C ALA A 115 -9.26 -6.78 15.26
N TYR A 116 -9.94 -6.16 14.28
CA TYR A 116 -9.95 -6.67 12.89
C TYR A 116 -8.56 -6.69 12.27
N LEU A 117 -7.82 -5.59 12.43
CA LEU A 117 -6.45 -5.49 11.91
C LEU A 117 -5.50 -6.45 12.61
N GLN A 118 -5.62 -6.63 13.93
CA GLN A 118 -4.83 -7.61 14.67
C GLN A 118 -5.04 -9.03 14.16
N LYS A 119 -6.29 -9.42 13.94
CA LYS A 119 -6.61 -10.74 13.35
C LYS A 119 -5.98 -10.92 11.97
N ALA A 120 -6.00 -9.89 11.13
CA ALA A 120 -5.36 -9.94 9.81
C ALA A 120 -3.84 -10.15 9.93
N ILE A 121 -3.19 -9.47 10.87
CA ILE A 121 -1.75 -9.64 11.16
C ILE A 121 -1.45 -11.05 11.67
N ASP A 122 -2.26 -11.55 12.61
CA ASP A 122 -2.05 -12.88 13.19
C ASP A 122 -2.18 -13.98 12.14
N LEU A 123 -3.12 -13.84 11.22
CA LEU A 123 -3.27 -14.76 10.08
C LEU A 123 -2.05 -14.73 9.16
N LEU A 124 -1.52 -13.55 8.85
CA LEU A 124 -0.32 -13.44 8.01
C LEU A 124 0.90 -14.02 8.71
N LYS A 125 1.08 -13.77 10.02
CA LYS A 125 2.15 -14.39 10.83
C LYS A 125 2.08 -15.91 10.81
N GLN A 126 0.89 -16.50 11.02
CA GLN A 126 0.69 -17.96 11.01
C GLN A 126 1.03 -18.60 9.67
N ARG A 127 0.81 -17.88 8.57
CA ARG A 127 1.16 -18.35 7.22
C ARG A 127 2.67 -18.32 6.99
N GLY A 128 3.35 -17.25 7.39
CA GLY A 128 4.81 -17.15 7.30
C GLY A 128 5.53 -18.28 8.00
N LEU A 129 5.09 -18.65 9.19
CA LEU A 129 5.68 -19.74 9.98
C LEU A 129 5.58 -21.14 9.30
N LYS A 130 4.66 -21.33 8.36
CA LYS A 130 4.51 -22.61 7.65
C LYS A 130 5.47 -22.77 6.47
N ASP A 131 6.02 -21.66 5.98
CA ASP A 131 6.93 -21.66 4.82
C ASP A 131 8.42 -21.65 5.20
N GLU A 132 8.77 -21.61 6.49
CA GLU A 132 10.15 -21.61 6.98
C GLU A 132 10.84 -22.98 6.79
N THR A 133 10.89 -23.47 5.55
CA THR A 133 11.75 -24.60 5.17
C THR A 133 13.07 -24.17 4.52
N SER A 134 13.37 -22.88 4.46
CA SER A 134 14.65 -22.37 3.95
C SER A 134 15.70 -22.36 5.06
N GLU A 135 16.74 -23.18 4.91
CA GLU A 135 17.89 -23.31 5.82
C GLU A 135 18.84 -22.08 5.83
N ASP A 136 18.44 -20.95 5.25
CA ASP A 136 19.26 -19.76 5.17
C ASP A 136 18.91 -18.77 6.30
N GLU A 137 19.60 -18.93 7.44
CA GLU A 137 19.43 -18.14 8.68
C GLU A 137 19.84 -16.65 8.53
N THR A 138 20.27 -16.21 7.34
CA THR A 138 20.87 -14.87 7.17
C THR A 138 19.85 -13.74 6.92
N PHE A 139 18.60 -14.05 6.61
CA PHE A 139 17.56 -13.05 6.35
C PHE A 139 16.44 -13.11 7.37
N ASP A 140 16.15 -11.96 8.00
CA ASP A 140 14.93 -11.79 8.83
C ASP A 140 13.70 -11.95 7.95
N THR A 141 13.09 -13.13 7.94
CA THR A 141 11.87 -13.48 7.19
C THR A 141 10.60 -13.08 7.92
N SER A 142 10.71 -12.47 9.11
CA SER A 142 9.56 -12.10 9.92
C SER A 142 8.67 -11.06 9.21
N LEU A 143 7.35 -11.25 9.30
CA LEU A 143 6.36 -10.33 8.77
C LEU A 143 6.55 -8.92 9.33
N LYS A 144 6.56 -7.91 8.46
CA LYS A 144 6.45 -6.49 8.80
C LYS A 144 5.14 -5.92 8.23
N VAL A 145 4.51 -5.06 8.98
CA VAL A 145 3.23 -4.45 8.58
C VAL A 145 3.34 -2.93 8.66
N ILE A 146 3.07 -2.27 7.56
CA ILE A 146 2.95 -0.82 7.48
C ILE A 146 1.47 -0.48 7.52
N VAL A 147 1.02 0.24 8.54
CA VAL A 147 -0.35 0.75 8.63
C VAL A 147 -0.34 2.25 8.33
N THR A 148 -1.25 2.70 7.51
CA THR A 148 -1.40 4.12 7.20
C THR A 148 -2.87 4.51 7.09
N VAL A 149 -3.24 5.68 7.56
CA VAL A 149 -4.55 6.26 7.30
C VAL A 149 -4.52 6.92 5.93
N SER A 150 -5.44 6.51 5.07
CA SER A 150 -5.53 7.00 3.70
C SER A 150 -5.73 8.53 3.65
N PRO A 151 -4.96 9.24 2.82
CA PRO A 151 -5.09 10.69 2.66
C PRO A 151 -6.31 11.11 1.83
N ILE A 152 -7.16 10.17 1.44
CA ILE A 152 -8.38 10.43 0.69
C ILE A 152 -9.44 11.02 1.61
N ARG A 153 -10.08 12.11 1.19
CA ARG A 153 -11.19 12.75 1.88
C ARG A 153 -12.48 11.98 1.54
N TYR A 154 -13.29 11.66 2.55
CA TYR A 154 -14.51 10.88 2.34
C TYR A 154 -15.74 11.76 2.54
N ALA A 155 -16.26 12.32 1.46
CA ALA A 155 -17.32 13.33 1.51
C ALA A 155 -18.72 12.76 1.87
N LYS A 156 -18.94 11.44 1.76
CA LYS A 156 -20.25 10.80 1.98
C LYS A 156 -20.87 11.15 3.34
N TYR A 157 -20.05 11.24 4.38
CA TYR A 157 -20.49 11.53 5.76
C TYR A 157 -20.32 13.01 6.14
N GLY A 158 -20.10 13.86 5.16
CA GLY A 158 -19.66 15.24 5.38
C GLY A 158 -18.21 15.29 5.89
N TYR A 159 -17.62 16.49 5.86
CA TYR A 159 -16.20 16.63 6.24
C TYR A 159 -15.96 16.41 7.73
N HIS A 160 -16.92 16.76 8.60
CA HIS A 160 -16.82 16.47 10.04
C HIS A 160 -16.85 14.97 10.30
N GLY A 161 -17.81 14.22 9.75
CA GLY A 161 -17.88 12.76 9.89
C GLY A 161 -16.63 12.07 9.30
N SER A 162 -16.09 12.59 8.18
CA SER A 162 -14.82 12.10 7.63
C SER A 162 -13.67 12.27 8.62
N GLN A 163 -13.56 13.42 9.31
CA GLN A 163 -12.51 13.65 10.33
C GLN A 163 -12.67 12.72 11.53
N LEU A 164 -13.90 12.51 12.03
CA LEU A 164 -14.16 11.58 13.13
C LEU A 164 -13.77 10.14 12.74
N SER A 165 -14.12 9.72 11.53
CA SER A 165 -13.71 8.43 10.99
C SER A 165 -12.17 8.30 10.93
N LYS A 166 -11.46 9.32 10.43
CA LYS A 166 -10.00 9.33 10.38
C LYS A 166 -9.37 9.29 11.77
N ALA A 167 -9.91 10.05 12.73
CA ALA A 167 -9.45 10.03 14.12
C ALA A 167 -9.59 8.63 14.76
N THR A 168 -10.72 7.95 14.52
CA THR A 168 -10.94 6.56 14.96
C THR A 168 -9.87 5.62 14.39
N LEU A 169 -9.57 5.74 13.09
CA LEU A 169 -8.57 4.91 12.42
C LEU A 169 -7.14 5.22 12.89
N GLN A 170 -6.80 6.49 13.16
CA GLN A 170 -5.50 6.88 13.72
C GLN A 170 -5.30 6.30 15.12
N LEU A 171 -6.31 6.38 16.00
CA LEU A 171 -6.26 5.78 17.33
C LEU A 171 -6.15 4.25 17.28
N ALA A 172 -6.85 3.60 16.32
CA ALA A 172 -6.73 2.16 16.12
C ALA A 172 -5.32 1.77 15.63
N ALA A 173 -4.75 2.54 14.70
CA ALA A 173 -3.39 2.33 14.21
C ALA A 173 -2.34 2.50 15.33
N ASP A 174 -2.47 3.54 16.15
CA ASP A 174 -1.59 3.75 17.31
C ASP A 174 -1.62 2.57 18.30
N ARG A 175 -2.83 2.07 18.62
CA ARG A 175 -2.97 0.86 19.46
C ARG A 175 -2.29 -0.36 18.84
N LEU A 176 -2.45 -0.53 17.53
CA LEU A 176 -1.89 -1.67 16.81
C LEU A 176 -0.36 -1.64 16.82
N VAL A 177 0.25 -0.48 16.61
CA VAL A 177 1.70 -0.27 16.70
C VAL A 177 2.20 -0.61 18.12
N LYS A 178 1.54 -0.09 19.15
CA LYS A 178 1.89 -0.35 20.56
C LYS A 178 1.76 -1.82 20.95
N ALA A 179 0.78 -2.53 20.37
CA ALA A 179 0.57 -3.95 20.64
C ALA A 179 1.53 -4.89 19.88
N ASN A 180 2.18 -4.40 18.82
CA ASN A 180 3.04 -5.21 17.94
C ASN A 180 4.40 -4.53 17.70
N PRO A 181 5.20 -4.28 18.74
CA PRO A 181 6.51 -3.64 18.59
C PRO A 181 7.43 -4.47 17.68
N GLY A 182 8.17 -3.80 16.79
CA GLY A 182 9.05 -4.44 15.82
C GLY A 182 8.36 -5.17 14.67
N VAL A 183 7.03 -5.26 14.65
CA VAL A 183 6.23 -5.87 13.58
C VAL A 183 5.43 -4.83 12.82
N VAL A 184 4.74 -3.93 13.53
CA VAL A 184 3.86 -2.92 12.95
C VAL A 184 4.49 -1.54 13.06
N SER A 185 4.56 -0.84 11.94
CA SER A 185 4.93 0.58 11.89
C SER A 185 3.77 1.42 11.33
N TYR A 186 3.67 2.67 11.79
CA TYR A 186 2.73 3.64 11.23
C TYR A 186 3.44 4.55 10.24
N PHE A 187 2.85 4.71 9.05
CA PHE A 187 3.30 5.68 8.06
C PHE A 187 2.27 6.82 7.93
N PRO A 188 2.64 8.09 8.15
CA PRO A 188 1.70 9.20 8.32
C PRO A 188 1.24 9.81 6.98
N ALA A 189 0.70 9.01 6.05
CA ALA A 189 0.26 9.53 4.74
C ALA A 189 -0.87 10.56 4.85
N TYR A 190 -1.76 10.39 5.83
CA TYR A 190 -2.85 11.33 6.08
C TYR A 190 -2.32 12.68 6.56
N GLU A 191 -1.38 12.66 7.48
CA GLU A 191 -0.74 13.84 8.06
C GLU A 191 0.12 14.56 7.01
N ILE A 192 0.89 13.83 6.18
CA ILE A 192 1.63 14.42 5.07
C ILE A 192 0.69 15.24 4.17
N MET A 193 -0.47 14.70 3.84
CA MET A 193 -1.42 15.39 2.97
C MET A 193 -2.05 16.60 3.63
N ASN A 194 -2.40 16.51 4.93
CA ASN A 194 -3.17 17.54 5.61
C ASN A 194 -2.32 18.62 6.27
N ASP A 195 -1.11 18.29 6.71
CA ASP A 195 -0.25 19.23 7.44
C ASP A 195 0.95 19.70 6.62
N GLU A 196 1.63 18.80 5.90
CA GLU A 196 2.83 19.15 5.14
C GLU A 196 2.48 19.72 3.77
N LEU A 197 1.64 19.05 2.99
CA LEU A 197 1.22 19.52 1.66
C LEU A 197 0.13 20.60 1.76
N ARG A 198 -0.88 20.42 2.55
CA ARG A 198 -1.91 21.36 3.02
C ARG A 198 -2.46 22.38 1.99
N ASP A 199 -2.57 21.97 0.72
CA ASP A 199 -3.03 22.86 -0.35
C ASP A 199 -3.92 22.08 -1.32
N TYR A 200 -4.98 22.72 -1.85
CA TYR A 200 -5.91 22.10 -2.80
C TYR A 200 -5.26 21.66 -4.11
N ARG A 201 -4.15 22.25 -4.52
CA ARG A 201 -3.38 21.83 -5.71
C ARG A 201 -2.85 20.39 -5.63
N PHE A 202 -2.76 19.84 -4.42
CA PHE A 202 -2.35 18.45 -4.18
C PHE A 202 -3.50 17.46 -4.22
N TYR A 203 -4.73 17.92 -4.48
CA TYR A 203 -5.88 17.08 -4.77
C TYR A 203 -6.15 17.02 -6.26
N LYS A 204 -6.81 15.94 -6.71
CA LYS A 204 -7.38 15.83 -8.05
C LYS A 204 -8.58 16.78 -8.20
N GLU A 205 -9.13 16.87 -9.40
CA GLU A 205 -10.28 17.73 -9.72
C GLU A 205 -11.51 17.46 -8.83
N ASP A 206 -11.65 16.24 -8.31
CA ASP A 206 -12.73 15.85 -7.39
C ASP A 206 -12.56 16.41 -5.96
N MET A 207 -11.43 17.02 -5.64
CA MET A 207 -11.08 17.55 -4.32
C MET A 207 -11.11 16.51 -3.19
N LEU A 208 -11.08 15.24 -3.53
CA LEU A 208 -11.14 14.11 -2.59
C LEU A 208 -9.86 13.26 -2.63
N HIS A 209 -9.39 12.92 -3.83
CA HIS A 209 -8.23 12.07 -4.04
C HIS A 209 -6.95 12.90 -4.16
N PRO A 210 -5.83 12.42 -3.60
CA PRO A 210 -4.52 13.02 -3.83
C PRO A 210 -4.20 13.10 -5.32
N SER A 211 -3.58 14.18 -5.75
CA SER A 211 -3.02 14.32 -7.11
C SER A 211 -1.85 13.36 -7.31
N ASP A 212 -1.47 13.13 -8.57
CA ASP A 212 -0.32 12.28 -8.88
C ASP A 212 0.99 12.88 -8.32
N GLN A 213 1.08 14.21 -8.22
CA GLN A 213 2.19 14.90 -7.57
C GLN A 213 2.23 14.62 -6.06
N ALA A 214 1.08 14.63 -5.39
CA ALA A 214 1.01 14.30 -3.96
C ALA A 214 1.37 12.81 -3.71
N VAL A 215 0.90 11.90 -4.57
CA VAL A 215 1.26 10.48 -4.49
C VAL A 215 2.76 10.27 -4.69
N GLU A 216 3.38 11.01 -5.63
CA GLU A 216 4.84 10.95 -5.85
C GLU A 216 5.61 11.44 -4.62
N TYR A 217 5.18 12.56 -4.03
CA TYR A 217 5.80 13.07 -2.81
C TYR A 217 5.70 12.07 -1.64
N ILE A 218 4.53 11.45 -1.46
CA ILE A 218 4.34 10.42 -0.43
C ILE A 218 5.21 9.18 -0.74
N TRP A 219 5.38 8.82 -2.02
CA TRP A 219 6.28 7.77 -2.45
C TRP A 219 7.74 8.05 -2.07
N GLU A 220 8.21 9.29 -2.28
CA GLU A 220 9.55 9.72 -1.85
C GLU A 220 9.73 9.54 -0.34
N LYS A 221 8.74 9.95 0.47
CA LYS A 221 8.75 9.77 1.93
C LYS A 221 8.76 8.29 2.36
N ILE A 222 8.07 7.42 1.63
CA ILE A 222 8.15 5.96 1.86
C ILE A 222 9.54 5.43 1.58
N ARG A 223 10.18 5.86 0.48
CA ARG A 223 11.56 5.48 0.18
C ARG A 223 12.51 5.94 1.28
N GLU A 224 12.43 7.20 1.69
CA GLU A 224 13.23 7.74 2.78
C GLU A 224 13.08 6.92 4.07
N THR A 225 11.86 6.42 4.35
CA THR A 225 11.53 5.69 5.58
C THR A 225 11.93 4.22 5.54
N TYR A 226 11.66 3.53 4.42
CA TYR A 226 11.71 2.06 4.37
C TYR A 226 12.76 1.49 3.40
N PHE A 227 13.40 2.30 2.54
CA PHE A 227 14.36 1.78 1.60
C PHE A 227 15.79 1.92 2.13
N GLY A 228 16.55 0.84 1.99
CA GLY A 228 17.98 0.83 2.17
C GLY A 228 18.72 0.92 0.84
N LYS A 229 20.04 0.80 0.89
CA LYS A 229 20.90 0.88 -0.29
C LYS A 229 20.51 -0.13 -1.38
N ALA A 230 20.09 -1.33 -1.00
CA ALA A 230 19.72 -2.37 -1.95
C ALA A 230 18.49 -1.99 -2.78
N ALA A 231 17.42 -1.47 -2.13
CA ALA A 231 16.22 -1.05 -2.80
C ALA A 231 16.43 0.21 -3.65
N GLU A 232 17.25 1.17 -3.18
CA GLU A 232 17.59 2.36 -3.95
C GLU A 232 18.39 1.99 -5.21
N GLN A 233 19.39 1.10 -5.10
CA GLN A 233 20.14 0.61 -6.27
C GLN A 233 19.25 -0.14 -7.26
N PHE A 234 18.30 -0.91 -6.76
CA PHE A 234 17.31 -1.59 -7.58
C PHE A 234 16.48 -0.61 -8.40
N LEU A 235 16.02 0.49 -7.80
CA LEU A 235 15.28 1.55 -8.48
C LEU A 235 16.15 2.26 -9.53
N GLU A 236 17.42 2.55 -9.21
CA GLU A 236 18.35 3.20 -10.13
C GLU A 236 18.63 2.32 -11.35
N ASP A 237 18.80 1.03 -11.17
CA ASP A 237 19.03 0.08 -12.25
C ASP A 237 17.78 -0.10 -13.14
N TRP A 238 16.59 -0.07 -12.52
CA TRP A 238 15.31 -0.22 -13.24
C TRP A 238 14.89 1.03 -13.98
N ARG A 239 15.12 2.21 -13.43
CA ARG A 239 14.65 3.49 -13.99
C ARG A 239 14.92 3.67 -15.48
N PRO A 240 16.17 3.51 -16.00
CA PRO A 240 16.44 3.68 -17.43
C PRO A 240 15.72 2.65 -18.31
N ILE A 241 15.46 1.46 -17.79
CA ILE A 241 14.70 0.41 -18.50
C ILE A 241 13.24 0.80 -18.57
N ARG A 242 12.65 1.23 -17.46
CA ARG A 242 11.27 1.70 -17.37
C ARG A 242 11.01 2.88 -18.31
N GLU A 243 11.90 3.85 -18.33
CA GLU A 243 11.83 5.01 -19.22
C GLU A 243 11.89 4.59 -20.70
N ALA A 244 12.80 3.67 -21.04
CA ALA A 244 12.92 3.14 -22.38
C ALA A 244 11.69 2.35 -22.83
N LEU A 245 11.09 1.53 -21.93
CA LEU A 245 9.85 0.80 -22.20
C LEU A 245 8.64 1.72 -22.38
N GLY A 246 8.62 2.87 -21.71
CA GLY A 246 7.58 3.89 -21.83
C GLY A 246 7.74 4.81 -23.05
N HIS A 247 8.86 4.73 -23.77
CA HIS A 247 9.13 5.58 -24.92
C HIS A 247 8.22 5.24 -26.11
N LYS A 248 7.49 6.24 -26.60
CA LYS A 248 6.67 6.12 -27.82
C LYS A 248 7.47 6.61 -29.01
N PRO A 249 7.85 5.72 -29.94
CA PRO A 249 8.65 6.10 -31.10
C PRO A 249 7.86 6.95 -32.09
N PHE A 250 8.52 7.88 -32.73
CA PHE A 250 7.94 8.64 -33.85
C PHE A 250 7.82 7.79 -35.10
N ASN A 251 8.80 6.88 -35.32
CA ASN A 251 8.78 5.90 -36.41
C ASN A 251 9.08 4.50 -35.86
N PRO A 252 8.04 3.68 -35.59
CA PRO A 252 8.20 2.33 -35.01
C PRO A 252 9.00 1.36 -35.86
N ASP A 253 8.99 1.53 -37.19
CA ASP A 253 9.61 0.60 -38.15
C ASP A 253 11.04 0.97 -38.49
N SER A 254 11.60 2.02 -37.91
CA SER A 254 12.99 2.45 -38.17
C SER A 254 13.99 1.45 -37.61
N GLU A 255 15.12 1.28 -38.33
CA GLU A 255 16.25 0.46 -37.84
C GLU A 255 16.78 0.93 -36.48
N GLU A 256 16.77 2.24 -36.25
CA GLU A 256 17.20 2.85 -35.01
C GLU A 256 16.29 2.44 -33.84
N HIS A 257 14.97 2.44 -34.08
CA HIS A 257 14.02 1.99 -33.08
C HIS A 257 14.16 0.49 -32.78
N GLN A 258 14.36 -0.35 -33.79
CA GLN A 258 14.61 -1.78 -33.59
C GLN A 258 15.87 -2.04 -32.77
N LYS A 259 16.97 -1.32 -33.04
CA LYS A 259 18.19 -1.37 -32.23
C LYS A 259 17.99 -0.89 -30.80
N PHE A 260 17.17 0.16 -30.60
CA PHE A 260 16.81 0.66 -29.27
C PHE A 260 16.01 -0.37 -28.49
N VAL A 261 14.97 -0.99 -29.07
CA VAL A 261 14.19 -2.05 -28.45
C VAL A 261 15.08 -3.24 -28.06
N ALA A 262 15.95 -3.71 -28.97
CA ALA A 262 16.82 -4.82 -28.70
C ALA A 262 17.77 -4.56 -27.49
N ARG A 263 18.34 -3.36 -27.40
CA ARG A 263 19.16 -2.95 -26.25
C ARG A 263 18.36 -2.85 -24.96
N THR A 264 17.11 -2.40 -25.04
CA THR A 264 16.23 -2.30 -23.88
C THR A 264 15.88 -3.68 -23.33
N GLU A 265 15.59 -4.64 -24.22
CA GLU A 265 15.31 -6.03 -23.83
C GLU A 265 16.56 -6.74 -23.27
N GLU A 266 17.74 -6.43 -23.77
CA GLU A 266 19.00 -6.94 -23.20
C GLU A 266 19.24 -6.41 -21.79
N ARG A 267 19.03 -5.09 -21.56
CA ARG A 267 19.11 -4.48 -20.22
C ARG A 267 18.09 -5.05 -19.25
N LYS A 268 16.87 -5.29 -19.72
CA LYS A 268 15.79 -5.92 -18.93
C LYS A 268 16.20 -7.33 -18.49
N ARG A 269 16.71 -8.16 -19.41
CA ARG A 269 17.21 -9.51 -19.07
C ARG A 269 18.36 -9.47 -18.07
N TRP A 270 19.29 -8.53 -18.23
CA TRP A 270 20.35 -8.32 -17.23
C TRP A 270 19.80 -8.00 -15.86
N PHE A 271 18.81 -7.06 -15.79
CA PHE A 271 18.16 -6.66 -14.54
C PHE A 271 17.44 -7.86 -13.88
N GLU A 272 16.63 -8.58 -14.65
CA GLU A 272 15.90 -9.76 -14.17
C GLU A 272 16.84 -10.84 -13.64
N LYS A 273 17.97 -11.07 -14.32
CA LYS A 273 19.00 -12.01 -13.87
C LYS A 273 19.70 -11.53 -12.60
N LYS A 274 20.07 -10.24 -12.53
CA LYS A 274 20.73 -9.63 -11.38
C LYS A 274 19.92 -9.77 -10.10
N TYR A 275 18.61 -9.60 -10.20
CA TYR A 275 17.70 -9.56 -9.05
C TYR A 275 16.84 -10.82 -8.87
N GLY A 276 17.12 -11.88 -9.62
CA GLY A 276 16.40 -13.15 -9.49
C GLY A 276 14.90 -13.07 -9.84
N LEU A 277 14.51 -12.16 -10.76
CA LEU A 277 13.13 -11.91 -11.17
C LEU A 277 12.73 -12.73 -12.41
N VAL A 278 13.55 -13.63 -12.88
CA VAL A 278 13.24 -14.52 -14.01
C VAL A 278 12.15 -15.47 -13.56
N ALA A 279 10.98 -15.43 -14.22
CA ALA A 279 9.94 -16.43 -14.01
C ALA A 279 10.53 -17.82 -14.34
N GLY A 280 10.51 -18.71 -13.35
CA GLY A 280 10.79 -20.12 -13.60
C GLY A 280 9.70 -20.74 -14.48
#